data_da4af898b0dd21a24933c32013f5a9c0
#
_entry.id   da4af898b0dd21a24933c32013f5a9c0
#
_cell.length_a   1.000
_cell.length_b   1.000
_cell.length_c   1.000
_cell.angle_alpha   90.00
_cell.angle_beta   90.00
_cell.angle_gamma   90.00
#
_symmetry.space_group_name_H-M   'P 1'
#
loop_
_entity.id
_entity.type
_entity.pdbx_description
1 polymer ?
#
loop_
_entity_poly.entity_id
_entity_poly.type
_entity_poly.pdbx_seq_one_letter_code
_entity_poly.pdbx_strand_id
1 'polypeptide(L)'
;MELKTLRITIASVASFLILLSAGLGFTGLLSQKSNNKDYSAWMKNIDDNTALRDINMPGSHDTMALYSIGDLAGQCQSLSLEDQLNLGVRFLDIRLKLNKNELKAVHGIVDERASFASITEKIESFVKTNPSEMIIMSVKEEANASSSNISFEESLKSYLKSDIYYTSELLPNTLKEARGKVVLLSRYPNSTIGIPAYEGWQDSTSFTLPNDIYVQDTYKVTSKEQKQDEIISCFNEKGHALKINFLSAYRTNGFPPSYAPSSANDINPWINEEISKYNDRGIVLYDFVTESNMQAFFKGVL
;
A
#
# COMPACT_ATOMS: atom_id res chain seq x y z
N MET A 1 -49.21 37.84 -22.45
CA MET A 1 -48.31 38.96 -22.09
C MET A 1 -47.06 38.36 -21.54
N GLU A 2 -46.27 38.00 -22.42
CA GLU A 2 -44.83 38.08 -22.70
C GLU A 2 -43.88 37.71 -21.58
N LEU A 3 -43.36 36.48 -21.71
CA LEU A 3 -42.07 36.04 -21.16
C LEU A 3 -40.99 36.41 -22.20
N LYS A 4 -40.39 37.57 -22.05
CA LYS A 4 -39.13 37.96 -22.67
C LYS A 4 -38.30 38.72 -21.65
N THR A 5 -37.08 38.31 -21.44
CA THR A 5 -35.96 38.89 -20.72
C THR A 5 -35.48 38.05 -19.58
N LEU A 6 -34.62 37.09 -19.90
CA LEU A 6 -33.43 36.75 -19.11
C LEU A 6 -32.47 35.86 -19.92
N ARG A 7 -31.92 36.43 -20.97
CA ARG A 7 -30.76 35.85 -21.68
C ARG A 7 -29.78 36.95 -22.00
N ILE A 8 -29.10 37.50 -21.04
CA ILE A 8 -27.84 38.27 -21.20
C ILE A 8 -27.29 38.36 -19.79
N THR A 9 -26.22 37.64 -19.48
CA THR A 9 -25.13 37.97 -18.59
C THR A 9 -24.37 36.72 -18.10
N ILE A 10 -23.85 35.91 -19.06
CA ILE A 10 -22.82 34.89 -18.73
C ILE A 10 -21.62 34.99 -19.70
N ALA A 11 -21.56 36.01 -20.54
CA ALA A 11 -20.47 36.18 -21.51
C ALA A 11 -19.46 37.27 -21.17
N SER A 12 -19.52 37.91 -20.00
CA SER A 12 -18.63 39.04 -19.66
C SER A 12 -17.72 38.87 -18.45
N VAL A 13 -17.65 37.68 -17.87
CA VAL A 13 -16.73 37.40 -16.75
C VAL A 13 -15.50 36.57 -17.20
N ALA A 14 -15.56 35.91 -18.34
CA ALA A 14 -14.43 35.13 -18.87
C ALA A 14 -13.36 35.95 -19.63
N SER A 15 -13.63 37.20 -19.95
CA SER A 15 -12.70 38.04 -20.75
C SER A 15 -11.87 39.04 -19.94
N PHE A 16 -12.01 39.09 -18.61
CA PHE A 16 -11.24 40.03 -17.77
C PHE A 16 -10.08 39.37 -17.00
N LEU A 17 -9.88 38.08 -17.12
CA LEU A 17 -8.79 37.34 -16.45
C LEU A 17 -7.62 36.95 -17.39
N ILE A 18 -7.64 37.35 -18.66
CA ILE A 18 -6.58 37.01 -19.63
C ILE A 18 -5.63 38.20 -19.95
N LEU A 19 -5.86 39.38 -19.40
CA LEU A 19 -5.08 40.59 -19.73
C LEU A 19 -4.20 41.12 -18.57
N LEU A 20 -3.93 40.34 -17.53
CA LEU A 20 -3.02 40.71 -16.43
C LEU A 20 -1.82 39.77 -16.24
N SER A 21 -1.49 38.91 -17.23
CA SER A 21 -0.32 38.04 -17.18
C SER A 21 0.77 38.31 -18.22
N ALA A 22 0.71 39.47 -18.91
CA ALA A 22 1.73 39.89 -19.89
C ALA A 22 2.53 41.09 -19.40
N GLY A 23 3.19 40.97 -18.26
CA GLY A 23 4.01 42.12 -17.80
C GLY A 23 4.76 41.93 -16.49
N LEU A 24 5.21 40.73 -16.17
CA LEU A 24 6.24 40.57 -15.12
C LEU A 24 7.26 39.55 -15.60
N GLY A 25 8.48 40.02 -15.60
CA GLY A 25 9.66 39.42 -16.19
C GLY A 25 9.87 37.94 -15.88
N PHE A 26 10.45 37.28 -16.82
CA PHE A 26 11.18 36.02 -16.73
C PHE A 26 12.29 36.17 -15.67
N THR A 27 11.93 36.06 -14.39
CA THR A 27 12.86 35.72 -13.32
C THR A 27 12.78 34.23 -13.15
N GLY A 28 13.89 33.55 -13.44
CA GLY A 28 14.00 32.11 -13.52
C GLY A 28 13.20 31.37 -12.46
N LEU A 29 12.35 30.44 -12.90
CA LEU A 29 12.04 29.27 -12.13
C LEU A 29 13.40 28.57 -11.88
N LEU A 30 14.05 28.96 -10.78
CA LEU A 30 14.97 28.07 -10.11
C LEU A 30 14.09 26.87 -9.74
N SER A 31 14.19 25.80 -10.54
CA SER A 31 13.81 24.48 -10.10
C SER A 31 14.44 24.34 -8.71
N GLN A 32 13.65 24.50 -7.66
CA GLN A 32 14.04 23.92 -6.39
C GLN A 32 14.18 22.44 -6.72
N LYS A 33 15.42 21.97 -6.84
CA LYS A 33 15.73 20.57 -6.65
C LYS A 33 15.08 20.26 -5.30
N SER A 34 13.91 19.63 -5.32
CA SER A 34 13.40 18.99 -4.13
C SER A 34 14.56 18.08 -3.71
N ASN A 35 15.05 18.25 -2.50
CA ASN A 35 15.97 17.30 -1.87
C ASN A 35 15.20 16.01 -1.58
N ASN A 36 14.53 15.45 -2.60
CA ASN A 36 13.84 14.19 -2.47
C ASN A 36 14.90 13.13 -2.22
N LYS A 37 14.93 12.64 -1.01
CA LYS A 37 15.75 11.48 -0.65
C LYS A 37 15.25 10.33 -1.54
N ASP A 38 16.17 9.76 -2.30
CA ASP A 38 15.88 8.57 -3.09
C ASP A 38 15.85 7.35 -2.17
N TYR A 39 14.67 6.76 -2.01
CA TYR A 39 14.48 5.55 -1.22
C TYR A 39 14.33 4.29 -2.07
N SER A 40 14.61 4.37 -3.38
CA SER A 40 14.48 3.21 -4.29
C SER A 40 15.43 2.06 -3.95
N ALA A 41 16.54 2.34 -3.27
CA ALA A 41 17.54 1.34 -2.87
C ALA A 41 17.96 1.47 -1.39
N TRP A 42 16.97 1.71 -0.49
CA TRP A 42 17.27 2.00 0.92
C TRP A 42 17.82 0.79 1.70
N MET A 43 17.56 -0.44 1.26
CA MET A 43 18.13 -1.63 1.90
C MET A 43 19.61 -1.88 1.56
N LYS A 44 20.18 -1.12 0.61
CA LYS A 44 21.55 -1.33 0.11
C LYS A 44 22.60 -1.35 1.23
N ASN A 45 22.41 -0.53 2.26
CA ASN A 45 23.38 -0.37 3.35
C ASN A 45 23.03 -1.21 4.60
N ILE A 46 21.95 -2.00 4.56
CA ILE A 46 21.62 -2.92 5.65
C ILE A 46 22.51 -4.15 5.54
N ASP A 47 23.02 -4.64 6.67
CA ASP A 47 23.84 -5.86 6.72
C ASP A 47 23.06 -7.08 6.18
N ASP A 48 23.69 -7.89 5.36
CA ASP A 48 23.11 -9.10 4.76
C ASP A 48 22.62 -10.12 5.79
N ASN A 49 23.23 -10.16 6.97
CA ASN A 49 22.87 -11.09 8.05
C ASN A 49 21.76 -10.53 8.98
N THR A 50 21.25 -9.33 8.69
CA THR A 50 20.13 -8.78 9.46
C THR A 50 18.92 -9.71 9.32
N ALA A 51 18.36 -10.14 10.45
CA ALA A 51 17.16 -10.96 10.45
C ALA A 51 15.96 -10.17 9.90
N LEU A 52 15.06 -10.84 9.15
CA LEU A 52 13.91 -10.15 8.55
C LEU A 52 13.05 -9.44 9.59
N ARG A 53 12.88 -10.04 10.78
CA ARG A 53 12.11 -9.44 11.88
C ARG A 53 12.67 -8.13 12.41
N ASP A 54 13.97 -7.87 12.19
CA ASP A 54 14.67 -6.67 12.66
C ASP A 54 14.66 -5.55 11.61
N ILE A 55 14.06 -5.78 10.43
CA ILE A 55 13.95 -4.80 9.37
C ILE A 55 12.62 -4.08 9.48
N ASN A 56 12.68 -2.78 9.80
CA ASN A 56 11.52 -1.92 9.71
C ASN A 56 11.19 -1.65 8.23
N MET A 57 9.95 -1.90 7.82
CA MET A 57 9.58 -1.86 6.40
C MET A 57 8.28 -1.07 6.18
N PRO A 58 8.28 -0.03 5.33
CA PRO A 58 7.03 0.61 4.93
C PRO A 58 6.28 -0.24 3.91
N GLY A 59 4.97 -0.25 4.03
CA GLY A 59 4.05 -0.95 3.14
C GLY A 59 2.87 -0.07 2.71
N SER A 60 2.12 -0.54 1.72
CA SER A 60 0.85 0.05 1.31
C SER A 60 -0.29 -0.93 1.51
N HIS A 61 -1.35 -0.49 2.21
CA HIS A 61 -2.60 -1.22 2.31
C HIS A 61 -3.32 -1.13 0.96
N ASP A 62 -3.88 -2.25 0.53
CA ASP A 62 -4.60 -2.36 -0.75
C ASP A 62 -3.87 -1.61 -1.87
N THR A 63 -2.65 -2.05 -2.14
CA THR A 63 -1.63 -1.35 -2.96
C THR A 63 -2.15 -0.86 -4.31
N MET A 64 -3.06 -1.63 -4.92
CA MET A 64 -3.61 -1.33 -6.24
C MET A 64 -4.94 -0.59 -6.21
N ALA A 65 -5.50 -0.26 -5.04
CA ALA A 65 -6.78 0.43 -4.91
C ALA A 65 -6.65 1.91 -5.25
N LEU A 66 -6.50 2.21 -6.54
CA LEU A 66 -6.33 3.55 -7.10
C LEU A 66 -7.65 4.20 -7.51
N TYR A 67 -8.73 3.42 -7.61
CA TYR A 67 -10.02 3.88 -8.12
C TYR A 67 -11.10 3.79 -7.04
N SER A 68 -12.11 4.63 -7.17
CA SER A 68 -13.29 4.64 -6.31
C SER A 68 -14.57 4.47 -7.12
N ILE A 69 -15.63 4.01 -6.45
CA ILE A 69 -17.00 4.10 -6.97
C ILE A 69 -17.63 5.36 -6.36
N GLY A 70 -17.85 6.37 -7.18
CA GLY A 70 -18.25 7.70 -6.70
C GLY A 70 -17.13 8.33 -5.84
N ASP A 71 -17.49 9.31 -5.03
CA ASP A 71 -16.51 10.09 -4.23
C ASP A 71 -16.15 9.45 -2.88
N LEU A 72 -16.62 8.24 -2.57
CA LEU A 72 -16.72 7.80 -1.18
C LEU A 72 -16.10 6.45 -0.86
N ALA A 73 -15.91 5.52 -1.79
CA ALA A 73 -15.50 4.16 -1.43
C ALA A 73 -14.55 3.51 -2.45
N GLY A 74 -13.59 2.78 -1.93
CA GLY A 74 -12.71 1.89 -2.70
C GLY A 74 -11.28 2.38 -2.85
N GLN A 75 -11.00 3.67 -2.92
CA GLN A 75 -9.65 4.17 -3.08
C GLN A 75 -8.88 4.14 -1.76
N CYS A 76 -7.72 3.49 -1.77
CA CYS A 76 -6.78 3.44 -0.65
C CYS A 76 -5.41 4.03 -0.99
N GLN A 77 -5.10 4.22 -2.27
CA GLN A 77 -3.83 4.78 -2.74
C GLN A 77 -4.07 5.84 -3.83
N SER A 78 -3.12 6.77 -3.97
CA SER A 78 -3.12 7.79 -5.02
C SER A 78 -1.91 7.69 -5.95
N LEU A 79 -0.86 7.01 -5.54
CA LEU A 79 0.38 6.82 -6.29
C LEU A 79 0.36 5.51 -7.07
N SER A 80 0.95 5.52 -8.26
CA SER A 80 1.17 4.30 -9.03
C SER A 80 2.02 3.30 -8.25
N LEU A 81 1.97 2.01 -8.60
CA LEU A 81 2.82 0.98 -7.99
C LEU A 81 4.30 1.35 -8.08
N GLU A 82 4.74 1.86 -9.24
CA GLU A 82 6.12 2.28 -9.46
C GLU A 82 6.51 3.44 -8.54
N ASP A 83 5.63 4.42 -8.36
CA ASP A 83 5.89 5.56 -7.48
C ASP A 83 5.95 5.11 -6.02
N GLN A 84 5.08 4.20 -5.59
CA GLN A 84 5.10 3.62 -4.24
C GLN A 84 6.43 2.89 -3.99
N LEU A 85 6.91 2.07 -4.92
CA LEU A 85 8.20 1.36 -4.82
C LEU A 85 9.38 2.33 -4.78
N ASN A 86 9.37 3.37 -5.63
CA ASN A 86 10.43 4.40 -5.67
C ASN A 86 10.45 5.24 -4.39
N LEU A 87 9.31 5.46 -3.75
CA LEU A 87 9.21 6.08 -2.43
C LEU A 87 9.71 5.21 -1.28
N GLY A 88 9.99 3.92 -1.51
CA GLY A 88 10.54 3.04 -0.49
C GLY A 88 9.60 1.97 0.04
N VAL A 89 8.37 1.89 -0.44
CA VAL A 89 7.42 0.83 -0.08
C VAL A 89 8.00 -0.53 -0.47
N ARG A 90 7.96 -1.50 0.47
CA ARG A 90 8.48 -2.88 0.26
C ARG A 90 7.51 -3.98 0.70
N PHE A 91 6.42 -3.63 1.36
CA PHE A 91 5.31 -4.56 1.55
C PHE A 91 4.13 -4.12 0.71
N LEU A 92 3.64 -5.03 -0.14
CA LEU A 92 2.53 -4.80 -1.06
C LEU A 92 1.34 -5.68 -0.66
N ASP A 93 0.20 -5.08 -0.37
CA ASP A 93 -1.07 -5.78 -0.13
C ASP A 93 -1.84 -5.86 -1.46
N ILE A 94 -1.61 -6.94 -2.20
CA ILE A 94 -2.18 -7.17 -3.54
C ILE A 94 -3.46 -8.01 -3.40
N ARG A 95 -4.59 -7.44 -3.80
CA ARG A 95 -5.89 -8.08 -3.74
C ARG A 95 -6.40 -8.39 -5.14
N LEU A 96 -6.73 -9.64 -5.37
CA LEU A 96 -7.02 -10.16 -6.71
C LEU A 96 -8.33 -10.92 -6.74
N LYS A 97 -8.90 -10.96 -7.94
CA LYS A 97 -10.01 -11.83 -8.32
C LYS A 97 -9.63 -12.63 -9.56
N LEU A 98 -9.92 -13.93 -9.53
CA LEU A 98 -9.81 -14.77 -10.73
C LEU A 98 -11.05 -14.58 -11.60
N ASN A 99 -10.85 -14.12 -12.83
CA ASN A 99 -11.91 -13.92 -13.80
C ASN A 99 -11.43 -14.37 -15.20
N LYS A 100 -12.16 -15.31 -15.83
CA LYS A 100 -11.80 -15.88 -17.15
C LYS A 100 -10.36 -16.39 -17.19
N ASN A 101 -9.91 -17.08 -16.15
CA ASN A 101 -8.55 -17.60 -15.94
C ASN A 101 -7.45 -16.54 -15.80
N GLU A 102 -7.78 -15.26 -15.69
CA GLU A 102 -6.86 -14.16 -15.46
C GLU A 102 -7.05 -13.59 -14.05
N LEU A 103 -5.95 -13.22 -13.40
CA LEU A 103 -5.97 -12.51 -12.13
C LEU A 103 -6.01 -11.00 -12.38
N LYS A 104 -6.98 -10.32 -11.76
CA LYS A 104 -7.18 -8.87 -11.87
C LYS A 104 -7.24 -8.25 -10.48
N ALA A 105 -6.64 -7.07 -10.34
CA ALA A 105 -6.71 -6.31 -9.10
C ALA A 105 -8.13 -5.78 -8.88
N VAL A 106 -8.65 -6.00 -7.67
CA VAL A 106 -9.96 -5.53 -7.24
C VAL A 106 -9.92 -5.10 -5.78
N HIS A 107 -10.78 -4.14 -5.41
CA HIS A 107 -11.10 -3.84 -4.02
C HIS A 107 -12.61 -4.01 -3.82
N GLY A 108 -12.99 -5.13 -3.20
CA GLY A 108 -14.39 -5.54 -3.13
C GLY A 108 -15.03 -5.67 -4.52
N ILE A 109 -15.94 -4.75 -4.86
CA ILE A 109 -16.62 -4.69 -6.18
C ILE A 109 -15.93 -3.75 -7.18
N VAL A 110 -14.92 -2.99 -6.75
CA VAL A 110 -14.19 -2.04 -7.61
C VAL A 110 -13.17 -2.80 -8.45
N ASP A 111 -13.20 -2.62 -9.76
CA ASP A 111 -12.16 -3.08 -10.69
C ASP A 111 -11.04 -2.04 -10.70
N GLU A 112 -9.85 -2.41 -10.26
CA GLU A 112 -8.68 -1.53 -10.20
C GLU A 112 -7.95 -1.40 -11.55
N ARG A 113 -8.55 -1.91 -12.64
CA ARG A 113 -8.10 -1.77 -14.04
C ARG A 113 -6.67 -2.25 -14.27
N ALA A 114 -6.17 -3.13 -13.41
CA ALA A 114 -4.84 -3.70 -13.49
C ALA A 114 -4.91 -5.23 -13.55
N SER A 115 -4.22 -5.83 -14.50
CA SER A 115 -4.01 -7.27 -14.53
C SER A 115 -2.82 -7.65 -13.63
N PHE A 116 -2.83 -8.86 -13.07
CA PHE A 116 -1.69 -9.32 -12.28
C PHE A 116 -0.42 -9.44 -13.13
N ALA A 117 -0.55 -9.72 -14.43
CA ALA A 117 0.57 -9.67 -15.37
C ALA A 117 1.26 -8.29 -15.38
N SER A 118 0.48 -7.20 -15.45
CA SER A 118 1.05 -5.85 -15.44
C SER A 118 1.67 -5.49 -14.09
N ILE A 119 1.11 -6.01 -13.00
CA ILE A 119 1.64 -5.80 -11.64
C ILE A 119 2.99 -6.52 -11.48
N THR A 120 3.06 -7.79 -11.86
CA THR A 120 4.30 -8.59 -11.77
C THR A 120 5.41 -8.04 -12.66
N GLU A 121 5.09 -7.56 -13.87
CA GLU A 121 6.06 -6.90 -14.76
C GLU A 121 6.73 -5.70 -14.09
N LYS A 122 5.96 -4.84 -13.45
CA LYS A 122 6.46 -3.65 -12.74
C LYS A 122 7.32 -4.03 -11.52
N ILE A 123 6.85 -4.98 -10.71
CA ILE A 123 7.59 -5.47 -9.55
C ILE A 123 8.91 -6.11 -9.98
N GLU A 124 8.90 -6.96 -11.01
CA GLU A 124 10.11 -7.61 -11.53
C GLU A 124 11.10 -6.60 -12.10
N SER A 125 10.61 -5.59 -12.83
CA SER A 125 11.46 -4.50 -13.34
C SER A 125 12.13 -3.75 -12.20
N PHE A 126 11.38 -3.42 -11.14
CA PHE A 126 11.91 -2.74 -9.97
C PHE A 126 13.00 -3.57 -9.27
N VAL A 127 12.74 -4.85 -8.97
CA VAL A 127 13.69 -5.73 -8.27
C VAL A 127 14.96 -5.96 -9.09
N LYS A 128 14.84 -6.11 -10.42
CA LYS A 128 16.00 -6.23 -11.32
C LYS A 128 16.86 -4.96 -11.34
N THR A 129 16.23 -3.79 -11.26
CA THR A 129 16.94 -2.51 -11.22
C THR A 129 17.56 -2.25 -9.86
N ASN A 130 16.94 -2.74 -8.79
CA ASN A 130 17.34 -2.55 -7.40
C ASN A 130 17.61 -3.89 -6.70
N PRO A 131 18.68 -4.63 -7.05
CA PRO A 131 18.93 -5.98 -6.56
C PRO A 131 19.30 -6.04 -5.07
N SER A 132 19.57 -4.90 -4.43
CA SER A 132 19.75 -4.82 -2.99
C SER A 132 18.44 -4.94 -2.20
N GLU A 133 17.32 -4.71 -2.86
CA GLU A 133 16.01 -4.65 -2.24
C GLU A 133 15.35 -6.04 -2.17
N MET A 134 14.44 -6.18 -1.24
CA MET A 134 13.45 -7.24 -1.23
C MET A 134 12.05 -6.65 -1.19
N ILE A 135 11.07 -7.41 -1.63
CA ILE A 135 9.64 -7.05 -1.52
C ILE A 135 8.91 -8.20 -0.83
N ILE A 136 8.04 -7.92 0.11
CA ILE A 136 7.03 -8.87 0.56
C ILE A 136 5.74 -8.55 -0.19
N MET A 137 5.23 -9.52 -0.93
CA MET A 137 3.98 -9.41 -1.67
C MET A 137 2.92 -10.30 -1.02
N SER A 138 2.01 -9.68 -0.27
CA SER A 138 0.81 -10.35 0.25
C SER A 138 -0.20 -10.45 -0.88
N VAL A 139 -0.58 -11.66 -1.25
CA VAL A 139 -1.59 -11.91 -2.28
C VAL A 139 -2.84 -12.47 -1.65
N LYS A 140 -3.94 -11.72 -1.73
CA LYS A 140 -5.26 -12.08 -1.22
C LYS A 140 -6.22 -12.40 -2.36
N GLU A 141 -6.93 -13.52 -2.27
CA GLU A 141 -8.14 -13.74 -3.06
C GLU A 141 -9.26 -12.92 -2.45
N GLU A 142 -9.58 -11.77 -3.08
CA GLU A 142 -10.51 -10.77 -2.54
C GLU A 142 -11.97 -11.15 -2.83
N ALA A 143 -12.22 -11.87 -3.92
CA ALA A 143 -13.55 -12.25 -4.33
C ALA A 143 -13.54 -13.58 -5.07
N ASN A 144 -14.65 -14.32 -4.98
CA ASN A 144 -14.82 -15.60 -5.64
C ASN A 144 -14.52 -15.55 -7.14
N ALA A 145 -13.90 -16.60 -7.64
CA ALA A 145 -13.63 -16.78 -9.06
C ALA A 145 -14.92 -16.71 -9.92
N SER A 146 -14.79 -16.17 -11.11
CA SER A 146 -15.89 -16.10 -12.07
C SER A 146 -15.45 -16.55 -13.46
N SER A 147 -16.29 -17.35 -14.13
CA SER A 147 -16.07 -17.81 -15.52
C SER A 147 -14.66 -18.44 -15.73
N SER A 148 -14.13 -19.15 -14.73
CA SER A 148 -12.79 -19.73 -14.74
C SER A 148 -12.87 -21.24 -14.59
N ASN A 149 -11.96 -21.97 -15.22
CA ASN A 149 -11.86 -23.44 -15.18
C ASN A 149 -10.53 -23.92 -14.54
N ILE A 150 -9.73 -22.99 -14.03
CA ILE A 150 -8.54 -23.24 -13.23
C ILE A 150 -8.69 -22.62 -11.85
N SER A 151 -7.91 -23.06 -10.88
CA SER A 151 -7.90 -22.49 -9.53
C SER A 151 -7.18 -21.14 -9.50
N PHE A 152 -7.40 -20.38 -8.41
CA PHE A 152 -6.68 -19.13 -8.15
C PHE A 152 -5.17 -19.35 -8.13
N GLU A 153 -4.70 -20.39 -7.43
CA GLU A 153 -3.28 -20.70 -7.33
C GLU A 153 -2.66 -21.18 -8.67
N GLU A 154 -3.39 -21.97 -9.47
CA GLU A 154 -2.90 -22.33 -10.80
C GLU A 154 -2.67 -21.12 -11.67
N SER A 155 -3.61 -20.16 -11.66
CA SER A 155 -3.42 -18.90 -12.35
C SER A 155 -2.25 -18.10 -11.78
N LEU A 156 -2.15 -17.98 -10.44
CA LEU A 156 -1.07 -17.26 -9.77
C LEU A 156 0.31 -17.83 -10.15
N LYS A 157 0.48 -19.14 -10.08
CA LYS A 157 1.75 -19.83 -10.44
C LYS A 157 2.22 -19.53 -11.86
N SER A 158 1.33 -19.27 -12.80
CA SER A 158 1.69 -18.95 -14.17
C SER A 158 2.47 -17.64 -14.35
N TYR A 159 2.36 -16.73 -13.38
CA TYR A 159 3.05 -15.44 -13.36
C TYR A 159 4.35 -15.45 -12.55
N LEU A 160 4.53 -16.41 -11.64
CA LEU A 160 5.65 -16.41 -10.71
C LEU A 160 6.88 -17.07 -11.33
N LYS A 161 7.92 -16.29 -11.65
CA LYS A 161 9.19 -16.79 -12.17
C LYS A 161 10.11 -17.20 -11.02
N SER A 162 10.68 -18.40 -11.10
CA SER A 162 11.42 -19.02 -10.00
C SER A 162 12.65 -18.25 -9.53
N ASP A 163 13.28 -17.48 -10.39
CA ASP A 163 14.49 -16.71 -10.08
C ASP A 163 14.23 -15.40 -9.33
N ILE A 164 12.98 -14.91 -9.36
CA ILE A 164 12.59 -13.67 -8.71
C ILE A 164 11.72 -13.92 -7.47
N TYR A 165 10.82 -14.92 -7.52
CA TYR A 165 9.87 -15.16 -6.46
C TYR A 165 10.39 -16.19 -5.44
N TYR A 166 10.35 -15.79 -4.17
CA TYR A 166 10.58 -16.69 -3.05
C TYR A 166 9.23 -17.27 -2.63
N THR A 167 9.01 -18.53 -2.98
CA THR A 167 7.72 -19.22 -2.81
C THR A 167 7.76 -20.32 -1.75
N SER A 168 8.77 -20.32 -0.87
CA SER A 168 8.85 -21.21 0.29
C SER A 168 7.74 -20.91 1.29
N GLU A 169 7.28 -21.94 2.01
CA GLU A 169 6.36 -21.81 3.13
C GLU A 169 7.01 -21.20 4.38
N LEU A 170 8.33 -21.12 4.42
CA LEU A 170 9.10 -20.53 5.51
C LEU A 170 9.57 -19.13 5.15
N LEU A 171 9.57 -18.23 6.13
CA LEU A 171 10.20 -16.92 6.00
C LEU A 171 11.70 -17.05 5.72
N PRO A 172 12.29 -16.20 4.87
CA PRO A 172 13.74 -16.05 4.83
C PRO A 172 14.27 -15.66 6.21
N ASN A 173 15.38 -16.23 6.63
CA ASN A 173 15.95 -15.91 7.95
C ASN A 173 16.62 -14.55 7.94
N THR A 174 17.28 -14.19 6.85
CA THR A 174 18.09 -12.97 6.72
C THR A 174 17.76 -12.20 5.45
N LEU A 175 18.15 -10.93 5.43
CA LEU A 175 18.03 -10.08 4.26
C LEU A 175 18.76 -10.67 3.04
N LYS A 176 19.92 -11.31 3.25
CA LYS A 176 20.70 -11.94 2.19
C LYS A 176 19.90 -12.98 1.40
N GLU A 177 19.08 -13.78 2.09
CA GLU A 177 18.23 -14.81 1.45
C GLU A 177 17.11 -14.19 0.60
N ALA A 178 16.71 -12.97 0.93
CA ALA A 178 15.58 -12.27 0.32
C ALA A 178 15.99 -11.17 -0.69
N ARG A 179 17.26 -10.74 -0.73
CA ARG A 179 17.71 -9.70 -1.68
C ARG A 179 17.47 -10.11 -3.12
N GLY A 180 16.96 -9.15 -3.90
CA GLY A 180 16.59 -9.36 -5.29
C GLY A 180 15.40 -10.29 -5.48
N LYS A 181 14.61 -10.53 -4.42
CA LYS A 181 13.45 -11.42 -4.44
C LYS A 181 12.16 -10.72 -4.04
N VAL A 182 11.07 -11.33 -4.49
CA VAL A 182 9.71 -11.06 -4.04
C VAL A 182 9.26 -12.23 -3.18
N VAL A 183 9.14 -12.01 -1.88
CA VAL A 183 8.69 -13.01 -0.89
C VAL A 183 7.16 -13.04 -0.92
N LEU A 184 6.61 -14.21 -1.26
CA LEU A 184 5.17 -14.40 -1.36
C LEU A 184 4.57 -14.69 0.02
N LEU A 185 3.57 -13.89 0.43
CA LEU A 185 2.69 -14.14 1.58
C LEU A 185 1.29 -14.49 1.05
N SER A 186 0.86 -15.74 1.24
CA SER A 186 -0.33 -16.30 0.59
C SER A 186 -1.57 -16.17 1.47
N ARG A 187 -2.45 -15.19 1.14
CA ARG A 187 -3.72 -14.92 1.81
C ARG A 187 -4.91 -15.43 0.99
N TYR A 188 -4.85 -16.69 0.55
CA TYR A 188 -5.91 -17.38 -0.18
C TYR A 188 -6.01 -18.83 0.30
N PRO A 189 -7.19 -19.46 0.22
CA PRO A 189 -7.40 -20.81 0.77
C PRO A 189 -6.60 -21.87 0.00
N ASN A 190 -6.20 -22.92 0.71
CA ASN A 190 -5.49 -24.07 0.17
C ASN A 190 -4.18 -23.72 -0.56
N SER A 191 -3.46 -22.69 -0.11
CA SER A 191 -2.17 -22.33 -0.69
C SER A 191 -1.14 -23.44 -0.48
N THR A 192 -0.38 -23.75 -1.55
CA THR A 192 0.72 -24.71 -1.53
C THR A 192 2.06 -24.06 -1.87
N ILE A 193 2.08 -22.74 -2.05
CA ILE A 193 3.27 -21.92 -2.29
C ILE A 193 3.23 -20.65 -1.45
N GLY A 194 4.41 -20.15 -1.10
CA GLY A 194 4.57 -18.96 -0.29
C GLY A 194 4.27 -19.19 1.19
N ILE A 195 4.49 -18.19 1.98
CA ILE A 195 4.26 -18.21 3.42
C ILE A 195 2.76 -18.22 3.67
N PRO A 196 2.19 -19.27 4.33
CA PRO A 196 0.76 -19.36 4.52
C PRO A 196 0.26 -18.28 5.48
N ALA A 197 -0.75 -17.54 5.06
CA ALA A 197 -1.32 -16.43 5.84
C ALA A 197 -2.85 -16.34 5.73
N TYR A 198 -3.51 -17.33 5.14
CA TYR A 198 -4.97 -17.36 5.06
C TYR A 198 -5.60 -17.96 6.32
N GLU A 199 -5.12 -19.14 6.72
CA GLU A 199 -5.62 -19.82 7.89
C GLU A 199 -5.24 -19.05 9.17
N GLY A 200 -6.25 -18.66 9.95
CA GLY A 200 -6.06 -17.86 11.17
C GLY A 200 -6.08 -16.34 10.95
N TRP A 201 -6.22 -15.84 9.73
CA TRP A 201 -6.44 -14.41 9.52
C TRP A 201 -7.83 -14.01 10.02
N GLN A 202 -7.87 -13.14 11.03
CA GLN A 202 -9.10 -12.73 11.69
C GLN A 202 -9.62 -11.39 11.14
N ASP A 203 -10.93 -11.16 11.25
CA ASP A 203 -11.59 -9.95 10.77
C ASP A 203 -11.53 -8.84 11.83
N SER A 204 -10.94 -7.71 11.46
CA SER A 204 -10.92 -6.46 12.24
C SER A 204 -10.47 -6.62 13.70
N THR A 205 -9.33 -7.24 13.92
CA THR A 205 -8.71 -7.43 15.24
C THR A 205 -7.20 -7.63 15.10
N SER A 206 -6.52 -7.71 16.24
CA SER A 206 -5.11 -8.12 16.30
C SER A 206 -5.02 -9.61 16.62
N PHE A 207 -4.09 -10.32 15.97
CA PHE A 207 -3.92 -11.79 16.11
C PHE A 207 -2.50 -12.21 15.74
N THR A 208 -2.17 -13.47 16.06
CA THR A 208 -0.92 -14.11 15.61
C THR A 208 -1.25 -15.30 14.72
N LEU A 209 -0.66 -15.37 13.54
CA LEU A 209 -0.76 -16.50 12.62
C LEU A 209 0.05 -17.70 13.14
N PRO A 210 -0.26 -18.93 12.69
CA PRO A 210 0.46 -20.15 13.15
C PRO A 210 1.98 -20.13 12.90
N ASN A 211 2.47 -19.34 11.94
CA ASN A 211 3.89 -19.15 11.63
C ASN A 211 4.53 -17.96 12.37
N ASP A 212 3.95 -17.56 13.49
CA ASP A 212 4.43 -16.50 14.37
C ASP A 212 4.53 -15.12 13.71
N ILE A 213 3.62 -14.82 12.79
CA ILE A 213 3.42 -13.49 12.24
C ILE A 213 2.33 -12.77 13.05
N TYR A 214 2.70 -11.73 13.78
CA TYR A 214 1.73 -10.88 14.47
C TYR A 214 1.13 -9.86 13.49
N VAL A 215 -0.19 -9.73 13.50
CA VAL A 215 -0.93 -8.82 12.62
C VAL A 215 -1.87 -7.95 13.45
N GLN A 216 -1.74 -6.64 13.35
CA GLN A 216 -2.75 -5.69 13.75
C GLN A 216 -3.53 -5.25 12.50
N ASP A 217 -4.78 -5.71 12.40
CA ASP A 217 -5.70 -5.39 11.30
C ASP A 217 -7.07 -4.94 11.84
N THR A 218 -7.06 -4.19 12.96
CA THR A 218 -8.27 -3.57 13.51
C THR A 218 -8.65 -2.37 12.66
N TYR A 219 -9.50 -2.59 11.65
CA TYR A 219 -9.88 -1.55 10.71
C TYR A 219 -11.30 -0.99 10.95
N LYS A 220 -12.19 -1.72 11.65
CA LYS A 220 -13.50 -1.25 12.09
C LYS A 220 -13.36 -0.60 13.46
N VAL A 221 -13.29 0.73 13.51
CA VAL A 221 -13.06 1.46 14.77
C VAL A 221 -14.20 2.43 15.06
N THR A 222 -14.32 2.84 16.32
CA THR A 222 -15.32 3.81 16.76
C THR A 222 -14.75 5.24 16.82
N SER A 223 -13.42 5.37 16.96
CA SER A 223 -12.74 6.67 16.97
C SER A 223 -11.31 6.53 16.38
N LYS A 224 -10.67 7.66 16.08
CA LYS A 224 -9.26 7.69 15.69
C LYS A 224 -8.34 7.28 16.84
N GLU A 225 -8.69 7.64 18.04
CA GLU A 225 -7.92 7.32 19.25
C GLU A 225 -7.86 5.79 19.45
N GLN A 226 -8.97 5.09 19.24
CA GLN A 226 -8.97 3.62 19.25
C GLN A 226 -7.98 3.06 18.23
N LYS A 227 -7.97 3.59 16.99
CA LYS A 227 -6.99 3.14 15.98
C LYS A 227 -5.56 3.46 16.37
N GLN A 228 -5.32 4.61 16.94
CA GLN A 228 -3.99 5.01 17.45
C GLN A 228 -3.50 4.06 18.54
N ASP A 229 -4.36 3.68 19.49
CA ASP A 229 -4.05 2.72 20.55
C ASP A 229 -3.70 1.34 20.00
N GLU A 230 -4.44 0.84 19.01
CA GLU A 230 -4.14 -0.42 18.31
C GLU A 230 -2.78 -0.39 17.61
N ILE A 231 -2.46 0.71 16.92
CA ILE A 231 -1.17 0.90 16.25
C ILE A 231 -0.03 0.90 17.26
N ILE A 232 -0.17 1.64 18.37
CA ILE A 232 0.82 1.70 19.44
C ILE A 232 0.99 0.33 20.11
N SER A 233 -0.12 -0.37 20.36
CA SER A 233 -0.08 -1.72 20.93
C SER A 233 0.77 -2.65 20.06
N CYS A 234 0.59 -2.61 18.74
CA CYS A 234 1.39 -3.39 17.80
C CYS A 234 2.88 -3.02 17.85
N PHE A 235 3.24 -1.75 17.98
CA PHE A 235 4.66 -1.36 18.13
C PHE A 235 5.31 -1.92 19.40
N ASN A 236 4.52 -2.16 20.44
CA ASN A 236 4.98 -2.71 21.71
C ASN A 236 5.08 -4.25 21.73
N GLU A 237 4.47 -4.93 20.75
CA GLU A 237 4.61 -6.38 20.59
C GLU A 237 6.04 -6.78 20.26
N LYS A 238 6.51 -7.91 20.82
CA LYS A 238 7.90 -8.37 20.73
C LYS A 238 7.99 -9.87 20.48
N GLY A 239 9.09 -10.28 19.88
CA GLY A 239 9.47 -11.69 19.78
C GLY A 239 8.86 -12.44 18.58
N HIS A 240 8.07 -11.80 17.75
CA HIS A 240 7.46 -12.42 16.56
C HIS A 240 8.43 -12.57 15.39
N ALA A 241 8.17 -13.55 14.53
CA ALA A 241 8.92 -13.75 13.28
C ALA A 241 8.74 -12.59 12.30
N LEU A 242 7.54 -12.02 12.24
CA LEU A 242 7.22 -10.74 11.60
C LEU A 242 6.12 -10.02 12.39
N LYS A 243 6.06 -8.72 12.23
CA LYS A 243 5.04 -7.86 12.81
C LYS A 243 4.46 -6.95 11.72
N ILE A 244 3.14 -7.05 11.48
CA ILE A 244 2.43 -6.32 10.42
C ILE A 244 1.40 -5.40 11.07
N ASN A 245 1.52 -4.10 10.83
CA ASN A 245 0.71 -3.06 11.44
C ASN A 245 -0.03 -2.26 10.37
N PHE A 246 -1.32 -2.52 10.19
CA PHE A 246 -2.17 -1.78 9.27
C PHE A 246 -2.61 -0.45 9.90
N LEU A 247 -2.33 0.65 9.24
CA LEU A 247 -2.81 1.98 9.63
C LEU A 247 -4.23 2.27 9.11
N SER A 248 -4.67 1.49 8.13
CA SER A 248 -5.98 1.62 7.50
C SER A 248 -7.12 1.43 8.51
N ALA A 249 -8.15 2.25 8.38
CA ALA A 249 -9.35 2.14 9.19
C ALA A 249 -10.56 2.82 8.54
N TYR A 250 -11.76 2.42 8.97
CA TYR A 250 -12.95 3.22 8.81
C TYR A 250 -13.72 3.28 10.13
N ARG A 251 -14.39 4.40 10.38
CA ARG A 251 -15.21 4.56 11.59
C ARG A 251 -16.61 4.02 11.36
N THR A 252 -17.06 3.18 12.28
CA THR A 252 -18.40 2.59 12.24
C THR A 252 -19.46 3.49 12.85
N ASN A 253 -19.06 4.51 13.65
CA ASN A 253 -19.94 5.46 14.31
C ASN A 253 -20.01 6.77 13.53
N GLY A 254 -21.21 7.31 13.41
CA GLY A 254 -21.46 8.60 12.76
C GLY A 254 -22.04 8.47 11.35
N PHE A 255 -22.59 9.57 10.87
CA PHE A 255 -23.12 9.68 9.52
C PHE A 255 -22.57 10.96 8.87
N PRO A 256 -21.93 10.88 7.69
CA PRO A 256 -21.61 9.65 6.95
C PRO A 256 -20.51 8.83 7.63
N PRO A 257 -20.43 7.52 7.37
CA PRO A 257 -19.31 6.70 7.83
C PRO A 257 -18.00 7.24 7.24
N SER A 258 -16.90 7.16 8.01
CA SER A 258 -15.60 7.52 7.47
C SER A 258 -15.03 6.37 6.67
N TYR A 259 -14.48 6.65 5.49
CA TYR A 259 -13.78 5.70 4.63
C TYR A 259 -12.26 5.94 4.67
N ALA A 260 -11.50 5.12 3.96
CA ALA A 260 -10.03 5.18 3.91
C ALA A 260 -9.45 6.60 3.75
N PRO A 261 -9.94 7.47 2.82
CA PRO A 261 -9.41 8.83 2.70
C PRO A 261 -9.56 9.67 3.97
N SER A 262 -10.73 9.59 4.62
CA SER A 262 -10.99 10.33 5.86
C SER A 262 -10.14 9.83 7.02
N SER A 263 -10.01 8.50 7.16
CA SER A 263 -9.18 7.90 8.20
C SER A 263 -7.69 8.18 7.98
N ALA A 264 -7.21 8.12 6.74
CA ALA A 264 -5.83 8.46 6.40
C ALA A 264 -5.50 9.93 6.72
N ASN A 265 -6.43 10.85 6.49
CA ASN A 265 -6.26 12.27 6.85
C ASN A 265 -6.12 12.49 8.36
N ASP A 266 -6.68 11.62 9.19
CA ASP A 266 -6.52 11.66 10.64
C ASP A 266 -5.25 10.93 11.11
N ILE A 267 -4.94 9.76 10.54
CA ILE A 267 -3.88 8.86 11.01
C ILE A 267 -2.51 9.23 10.44
N ASN A 268 -2.40 9.58 9.14
CA ASN A 268 -1.11 9.83 8.53
C ASN A 268 -0.34 11.01 9.14
N PRO A 269 -0.94 12.17 9.43
CA PRO A 269 -0.22 13.25 10.12
C PRO A 269 0.22 12.85 11.53
N TRP A 270 -0.65 12.17 12.28
CA TRP A 270 -0.34 11.71 13.62
C TRP A 270 0.82 10.70 13.63
N ILE A 271 0.78 9.67 12.77
CA ILE A 271 1.84 8.65 12.74
C ILE A 271 3.18 9.24 12.30
N ASN A 272 3.20 10.27 11.45
CA ASN A 272 4.43 10.94 11.05
C ASN A 272 5.16 11.60 12.24
N GLU A 273 4.44 12.05 13.25
CA GLU A 273 5.00 12.60 14.48
C GLU A 273 5.38 11.49 15.48
N GLU A 274 4.61 10.41 15.51
CA GLU A 274 4.69 9.35 16.52
C GLU A 274 5.76 8.29 16.18
N ILE A 275 5.87 7.87 14.92
CA ILE A 275 6.60 6.67 14.50
C ILE A 275 8.09 6.69 14.88
N SER A 276 8.71 7.86 14.93
CA SER A 276 10.13 7.99 15.29
C SER A 276 10.44 7.66 16.75
N LYS A 277 9.42 7.51 17.59
CA LYS A 277 9.58 7.10 19.02
C LYS A 277 9.83 5.59 19.15
N TYR A 278 9.59 4.81 18.11
CA TYR A 278 9.68 3.34 18.11
C TYR A 278 10.83 2.87 17.22
N ASN A 279 11.77 2.10 17.80
CA ASN A 279 12.89 1.52 17.06
C ASN A 279 12.48 0.24 16.33
N ASP A 280 11.59 -0.55 16.92
CA ASP A 280 11.03 -1.78 16.36
C ASP A 280 9.61 -1.50 15.85
N ARG A 281 9.53 -1.05 14.60
CA ARG A 281 8.27 -0.67 13.94
C ARG A 281 7.60 -1.85 13.25
N GLY A 282 8.41 -2.86 12.86
CA GLY A 282 7.96 -3.94 12.00
C GLY A 282 7.58 -3.42 10.60
N ILE A 283 6.55 -4.03 10.03
CA ILE A 283 5.99 -3.65 8.73
C ILE A 283 4.79 -2.73 8.97
N VAL A 284 4.80 -1.51 8.43
CA VAL A 284 3.75 -0.51 8.64
C VAL A 284 3.08 -0.18 7.32
N LEU A 285 1.78 -0.50 7.19
CA LEU A 285 1.01 -0.33 5.97
C LEU A 285 0.16 0.94 6.02
N TYR A 286 0.40 1.82 5.08
CA TYR A 286 -0.29 3.09 4.94
C TYR A 286 -1.42 3.04 3.92
N ASP A 287 -2.52 3.75 4.20
CA ASP A 287 -3.39 4.30 3.16
C ASP A 287 -2.77 5.59 2.63
N PHE A 288 -2.92 5.85 1.34
CA PHE A 288 -2.45 7.08 0.68
C PHE A 288 -0.99 7.41 1.02
N VAL A 289 -0.09 6.48 0.68
CA VAL A 289 1.36 6.67 0.85
C VAL A 289 1.81 8.00 0.26
N THR A 290 2.60 8.77 1.03
CA THR A 290 3.16 10.05 0.61
C THR A 290 4.65 10.13 0.91
N GLU A 291 5.34 11.08 0.27
CA GLU A 291 6.73 11.40 0.58
C GLU A 291 6.91 11.75 2.07
N SER A 292 5.98 12.52 2.65
CA SER A 292 6.01 12.89 4.07
C SER A 292 5.96 11.67 4.99
N ASN A 293 5.14 10.66 4.65
CA ASN A 293 5.10 9.40 5.42
C ASN A 293 6.45 8.69 5.37
N MET A 294 7.10 8.62 4.20
CA MET A 294 8.37 7.94 4.05
C MET A 294 9.51 8.71 4.73
N GLN A 295 9.54 10.04 4.65
CA GLN A 295 10.49 10.86 5.40
C GLN A 295 10.37 10.63 6.91
N ALA A 296 9.15 10.58 7.44
CA ALA A 296 8.90 10.29 8.86
C ALA A 296 9.30 8.85 9.22
N PHE A 297 8.91 7.88 8.37
CA PHE A 297 9.23 6.47 8.57
C PHE A 297 10.74 6.22 8.62
N PHE A 298 11.51 6.78 7.70
CA PHE A 298 12.95 6.54 7.62
C PHE A 298 13.77 7.40 8.58
N LYS A 299 13.15 8.34 9.28
CA LYS A 299 13.84 9.13 10.31
C LYS A 299 14.30 8.23 11.45
N GLY A 300 15.61 8.11 11.62
CA GLY A 300 16.24 7.26 12.64
C GLY A 300 16.29 5.75 12.28
N VAL A 301 15.95 5.39 11.03
CA VAL A 301 16.14 4.03 10.47
C VAL A 301 17.32 4.00 9.50
N LEU A 302 17.49 5.08 8.73
CA LEU A 302 18.58 5.26 7.74
C LEU A 302 19.53 6.37 8.16
#